data_f037aeddd93953e88cdd453c935cfa0c
#
_entry.id   f037aeddd93953e88cdd453c935cfa0c
#
_cell.length_a   1.000
_cell.length_b   1.000
_cell.length_c   1.000
_cell.angle_alpha   90.00
_cell.angle_beta   90.00
_cell.angle_gamma   90.00
#
_symmetry.space_group_name_H-M   'P 1'
#
loop_
_entity.id
_entity.type
_entity.pdbx_description
1 polymer ?
#
loop_
_entity_poly.entity_id
_entity_poly.type
_entity_poly.pdbx_seq_one_letter_code
_entity_poly.pdbx_strand_id
1 'polypeptide(L)'
;TRAVIDRHWSYNHEHPVLMKALFGLSWGILKEKLGLFTLHSTAFRFPAFVFAGLSVMFTFLLARLFLRRSMAAVASLLWLSMPHPFWHMHLACFDIPVCAAHLWIVYAYARGRHSTRGAVLAGVAFGLGAAVKHNVLPTPALLVLHWLITEARAPRRDGVLISLPPIPLAFVSMALLGPVVFVLHWPYLWPDLVARYAWYLGFHF
;
A
#
# COMPACT_ATOMS: atom_id res chain seq x y z
N THR A 1 -14.53 26.59 -0.86
CA THR A 1 -13.99 25.37 -0.27
C THR A 1 -14.54 24.13 -0.94
N ARG A 2 -15.86 23.77 -0.81
CA ARG A 2 -16.47 22.63 -1.50
C ARG A 2 -16.39 22.81 -3.02
N ALA A 3 -16.74 23.98 -3.54
CA ALA A 3 -16.70 24.29 -4.97
C ALA A 3 -15.27 24.19 -5.57
N VAL A 4 -14.24 24.55 -4.79
CA VAL A 4 -12.84 24.40 -5.24
C VAL A 4 -12.46 22.92 -5.34
N ILE A 5 -12.83 22.10 -4.33
CA ILE A 5 -12.57 20.67 -4.35
C ILE A 5 -13.32 20.00 -5.49
N ASP A 6 -14.60 20.33 -5.69
CA ASP A 6 -15.41 19.76 -6.77
C ASP A 6 -14.83 20.13 -8.15
N ARG A 7 -14.32 21.34 -8.33
CA ARG A 7 -13.73 21.80 -9.58
C ARG A 7 -12.41 21.09 -9.92
N HIS A 8 -11.58 20.80 -8.92
CA HIS A 8 -10.23 20.26 -9.15
C HIS A 8 -10.09 18.77 -8.91
N TRP A 9 -10.96 18.16 -8.07
CA TRP A 9 -10.79 16.78 -7.62
C TRP A 9 -11.92 15.84 -8.03
N SER A 10 -13.01 16.35 -8.63
CA SER A 10 -14.08 15.49 -9.17
C SER A 10 -13.73 14.87 -10.51
N TYR A 11 -12.74 15.43 -11.22
CA TYR A 11 -12.29 14.86 -12.48
C TYR A 11 -11.52 13.56 -12.24
N ASN A 12 -11.94 12.47 -12.90
CA ASN A 12 -11.35 11.15 -12.77
C ASN A 12 -11.25 10.68 -11.30
N HIS A 13 -12.35 10.81 -10.54
CA HIS A 13 -12.40 10.51 -9.09
C HIS A 13 -12.71 9.04 -8.79
N GLU A 14 -12.88 8.19 -9.80
CA GLU A 14 -13.10 6.75 -9.67
C GLU A 14 -11.89 5.98 -9.10
N HIS A 15 -10.75 6.61 -9.00
CA HIS A 15 -9.57 6.04 -8.35
C HIS A 15 -8.96 7.03 -7.36
N PRO A 16 -8.39 6.54 -6.25
CA PRO A 16 -7.67 7.37 -5.31
C PRO A 16 -6.54 8.17 -5.99
N VAL A 17 -6.17 9.30 -5.37
CA VAL A 17 -5.39 10.34 -6.06
C VAL A 17 -3.88 10.20 -5.90
N LEU A 18 -3.39 9.39 -4.96
CA LEU A 18 -1.98 9.39 -4.59
C LEU A 18 -1.03 9.21 -5.79
N MET A 19 -1.26 8.19 -6.60
CA MET A 19 -0.39 7.94 -7.77
C MET A 19 -0.57 9.01 -8.85
N LYS A 20 -1.78 9.49 -9.07
CA LYS A 20 -2.05 10.59 -10.02
C LYS A 20 -1.29 11.85 -9.62
N ALA A 21 -1.31 12.18 -8.32
CA ALA A 21 -0.56 13.31 -7.77
C ALA A 21 0.95 13.12 -7.94
N LEU A 22 1.48 11.94 -7.65
CA LEU A 22 2.90 11.64 -7.82
C LEU A 22 3.34 11.74 -9.28
N PHE A 23 2.55 11.23 -10.23
CA PHE A 23 2.83 11.37 -11.67
C PHE A 23 2.83 12.84 -12.10
N GLY A 24 1.80 13.61 -11.67
CA GLY A 24 1.71 15.04 -11.98
C GLY A 24 2.83 15.86 -11.35
N LEU A 25 3.19 15.59 -10.08
CA LEU A 25 4.29 16.24 -9.38
C LEU A 25 5.64 15.93 -10.04
N SER A 26 5.85 14.66 -10.40
CA SER A 26 7.06 14.27 -11.11
C SER A 26 7.22 15.04 -12.45
N TRP A 27 6.14 15.09 -13.22
CA TRP A 27 6.14 15.88 -14.45
C TRP A 27 6.37 17.38 -14.18
N GLY A 28 5.58 17.99 -13.31
CA GLY A 28 5.62 19.45 -13.07
C GLY A 28 6.91 19.91 -12.40
N ILE A 29 7.50 19.11 -11.51
CA ILE A 29 8.73 19.49 -10.80
C ILE A 29 9.97 19.03 -11.58
N LEU A 30 10.08 17.74 -11.87
CA LEU A 30 11.33 17.19 -12.39
C LEU A 30 11.56 17.55 -13.86
N LYS A 31 10.48 17.67 -14.65
CA LYS A 31 10.61 18.10 -16.05
C LYS A 31 10.45 19.60 -16.21
N GLU A 32 9.29 20.17 -15.83
CA GLU A 32 8.97 21.57 -16.19
C GLU A 32 9.79 22.59 -15.38
N LYS A 33 10.04 22.34 -14.08
CA LYS A 33 10.81 23.28 -13.25
C LYS A 33 12.30 23.01 -13.25
N LEU A 34 12.71 21.74 -13.16
CA LEU A 34 14.12 21.37 -13.00
C LEU A 34 14.80 20.94 -14.30
N GLY A 35 14.04 20.67 -15.36
CA GLY A 35 14.58 20.24 -16.66
C GLY A 35 15.34 18.92 -16.65
N LEU A 36 15.11 18.05 -15.60
CA LEU A 36 15.84 16.78 -15.44
C LEU A 36 15.48 15.72 -16.48
N PHE A 37 14.29 15.85 -17.07
CA PHE A 37 13.83 14.93 -18.12
C PHE A 37 13.48 15.69 -19.40
N THR A 38 13.98 15.19 -20.53
CA THR A 38 13.64 15.72 -21.84
C THR A 38 12.25 15.31 -22.32
N LEU A 39 11.85 14.05 -22.02
CA LEU A 39 10.59 13.49 -22.46
C LEU A 39 9.52 13.56 -21.36
N HIS A 40 8.30 13.97 -21.71
CA HIS A 40 7.14 13.98 -20.83
C HIS A 40 6.84 12.56 -20.27
N SER A 41 6.92 11.55 -21.16
CA SER A 41 6.65 10.16 -20.79
C SER A 41 7.62 9.64 -19.72
N THR A 42 8.89 10.02 -19.74
CA THR A 42 9.88 9.64 -18.72
C THR A 42 9.54 10.27 -17.37
N ALA A 43 9.19 11.54 -17.36
CA ALA A 43 8.78 12.23 -16.14
C ALA A 43 7.54 11.59 -15.50
N PHE A 44 6.51 11.25 -16.30
CA PHE A 44 5.32 10.56 -15.80
C PHE A 44 5.61 9.15 -15.29
N ARG A 45 6.56 8.42 -15.88
CA ARG A 45 6.90 7.05 -15.47
C ARG A 45 7.83 7.00 -14.26
N PHE A 46 8.54 8.07 -13.95
CA PHE A 46 9.55 8.07 -12.88
C PHE A 46 9.03 7.58 -11.52
N PRO A 47 7.84 7.99 -11.02
CA PRO A 47 7.30 7.42 -9.79
C PRO A 47 7.10 5.90 -9.85
N ALA A 48 6.71 5.34 -11.01
CA ALA A 48 6.58 3.90 -11.16
C ALA A 48 7.94 3.18 -11.00
N PHE A 49 9.03 3.75 -11.51
CA PHE A 49 10.39 3.22 -11.28
C PHE A 49 10.79 3.23 -9.80
N VAL A 50 10.42 4.29 -9.07
CA VAL A 50 10.65 4.34 -7.61
C VAL A 50 9.89 3.21 -6.92
N PHE A 51 8.61 3.01 -7.25
CA PHE A 51 7.82 1.91 -6.68
C PHE A 51 8.30 0.53 -7.14
N ALA A 52 8.87 0.40 -8.34
CA ALA A 52 9.55 -0.80 -8.78
C ALA A 52 10.73 -1.14 -7.86
N GLY A 53 11.60 -0.17 -7.58
CA GLY A 53 12.69 -0.31 -6.61
C GLY A 53 12.19 -0.69 -5.21
N LEU A 54 11.10 -0.03 -4.73
CA LEU A 54 10.47 -0.37 -3.46
C LEU A 54 9.92 -1.80 -3.44
N SER A 55 9.29 -2.27 -4.54
CA SER A 55 8.79 -3.65 -4.63
C SER A 55 9.93 -4.68 -4.53
N VAL A 56 11.05 -4.43 -5.19
CA VAL A 56 12.26 -5.27 -5.11
C VAL A 56 12.82 -5.26 -3.69
N MET A 57 12.92 -4.08 -3.07
CA MET A 57 13.40 -3.92 -1.69
C MET A 57 12.51 -4.67 -0.70
N PHE A 58 11.19 -4.51 -0.77
CA PHE A 58 10.28 -5.19 0.16
C PHE A 58 10.22 -6.70 -0.11
N THR A 59 10.38 -7.17 -1.33
CA THR A 59 10.57 -8.60 -1.63
C THR A 59 11.81 -9.12 -0.92
N PHE A 60 12.94 -8.41 -0.99
CA PHE A 60 14.15 -8.77 -0.27
C PHE A 60 13.92 -8.79 1.24
N LEU A 61 13.34 -7.75 1.81
CA LEU A 61 13.12 -7.64 3.25
C LEU A 61 12.17 -8.74 3.78
N LEU A 62 11.11 -9.07 3.05
CA LEU A 62 10.20 -10.17 3.38
C LEU A 62 10.91 -11.52 3.29
N ALA A 63 11.63 -11.78 2.19
CA ALA A 63 12.37 -13.01 2.02
C ALA A 63 13.42 -13.19 3.13
N ARG A 64 14.03 -12.10 3.60
CA ARG A 64 14.99 -12.10 4.73
C ARG A 64 14.39 -12.53 6.07
N LEU A 65 13.09 -12.54 6.24
CA LEU A 65 12.46 -13.08 7.44
C LEU A 65 12.59 -14.61 7.53
N PHE A 66 12.76 -15.27 6.39
CA PHE A 66 12.72 -16.74 6.29
C PHE A 66 13.99 -17.34 5.64
N LEU A 67 14.71 -16.55 4.84
CA LEU A 67 15.80 -17.02 3.99
C LEU A 67 17.13 -16.35 4.35
N ARG A 68 18.23 -17.00 3.95
CA ARG A 68 19.58 -16.39 3.99
C ARG A 68 19.67 -15.21 3.03
N ARG A 69 20.61 -14.30 3.27
CA ARG A 69 20.78 -13.06 2.49
C ARG A 69 20.92 -13.31 0.97
N SER A 70 21.70 -14.30 0.59
CA SER A 70 21.88 -14.66 -0.82
C SER A 70 20.58 -15.13 -1.48
N MET A 71 19.82 -15.99 -0.80
CA MET A 71 18.56 -16.50 -1.32
C MET A 71 17.49 -15.41 -1.39
N ALA A 72 17.46 -14.47 -0.43
CA ALA A 72 16.58 -13.30 -0.49
C ALA A 72 16.94 -12.39 -1.67
N ALA A 73 18.23 -12.21 -1.96
CA ALA A 73 18.67 -11.47 -3.14
C ALA A 73 18.21 -12.16 -4.44
N VAL A 74 18.37 -13.49 -4.53
CA VAL A 74 17.86 -14.27 -5.68
C VAL A 74 16.34 -14.10 -5.83
N ALA A 75 15.56 -14.19 -4.75
CA ALA A 75 14.10 -13.97 -4.81
C ALA A 75 13.75 -12.59 -5.36
N SER A 76 14.49 -11.54 -4.96
CA SER A 76 14.27 -10.18 -5.45
C SER A 76 14.66 -10.01 -6.92
N LEU A 77 15.73 -10.66 -7.34
CA LEU A 77 16.15 -10.66 -8.75
C LEU A 77 15.14 -11.43 -9.63
N LEU A 78 14.62 -12.56 -9.14
CA LEU A 78 13.56 -13.30 -9.82
C LEU A 78 12.30 -12.44 -9.97
N TRP A 79 11.89 -11.72 -8.91
CA TRP A 79 10.78 -10.77 -9.00
C TRP A 79 11.00 -9.72 -10.09
N LEU A 80 12.19 -9.12 -10.11
CA LEU A 80 12.57 -8.11 -11.10
C LEU A 80 12.58 -8.67 -12.53
N SER A 81 12.98 -9.93 -12.72
CA SER A 81 13.11 -10.55 -14.04
C SER A 81 11.85 -11.20 -14.57
N MET A 82 10.76 -11.27 -13.78
CA MET A 82 9.48 -11.78 -14.26
C MET A 82 8.91 -10.88 -15.37
N PRO A 83 8.52 -11.42 -16.54
CA PRO A 83 8.13 -10.60 -17.70
C PRO A 83 6.97 -9.64 -17.41
N HIS A 84 5.92 -10.10 -16.73
CA HIS A 84 4.74 -9.29 -16.45
C HIS A 84 5.03 -8.13 -15.45
N PRO A 85 5.60 -8.35 -14.25
CA PRO A 85 6.05 -7.25 -13.38
C PRO A 85 7.04 -6.31 -14.08
N PHE A 86 8.04 -6.85 -14.79
CA PHE A 86 9.03 -6.06 -15.50
C PHE A 86 8.39 -5.09 -16.50
N TRP A 87 7.42 -5.54 -17.28
CA TRP A 87 6.68 -4.69 -18.20
C TRP A 87 5.93 -3.57 -17.45
N HIS A 88 5.19 -3.92 -16.40
CA HIS A 88 4.42 -2.94 -15.62
C HIS A 88 5.29 -1.94 -14.86
N MET A 89 6.54 -2.29 -14.52
CA MET A 89 7.51 -1.37 -13.90
C MET A 89 7.84 -0.17 -14.79
N HIS A 90 7.66 -0.29 -16.10
CA HIS A 90 7.94 0.77 -17.09
C HIS A 90 6.72 1.60 -17.47
N LEU A 91 5.56 1.34 -16.89
CA LEU A 91 4.31 2.05 -17.20
C LEU A 91 3.94 3.04 -16.08
N ALA A 92 3.34 4.17 -16.46
CA ALA A 92 2.69 5.07 -15.50
C ALA A 92 1.32 4.49 -15.10
N CYS A 93 1.31 3.38 -14.38
CA CYS A 93 0.12 2.66 -13.94
C CYS A 93 0.17 2.38 -12.43
N PHE A 94 -0.90 1.82 -11.87
CA PHE A 94 -1.03 1.59 -10.42
C PHE A 94 -0.59 0.18 -9.99
N ASP A 95 -0.29 -0.73 -10.91
CA ASP A 95 -0.12 -2.16 -10.61
C ASP A 95 1.16 -2.43 -9.80
N ILE A 96 2.30 -1.89 -10.19
CA ILE A 96 3.53 -2.00 -9.41
C ILE A 96 3.47 -1.21 -8.10
N PRO A 97 2.98 0.04 -8.06
CA PRO A 97 2.72 0.73 -6.80
C PRO A 97 1.85 -0.06 -5.81
N VAL A 98 0.77 -0.69 -6.27
CA VAL A 98 -0.08 -1.51 -5.39
C VAL A 98 0.62 -2.79 -4.94
N CYS A 99 1.42 -3.44 -5.78
CA CYS A 99 2.27 -4.56 -5.38
C CYS A 99 3.29 -4.16 -4.30
N ALA A 100 3.97 -3.02 -4.48
CA ALA A 100 4.90 -2.50 -3.49
C ALA A 100 4.19 -2.20 -2.15
N ALA A 101 2.96 -1.65 -2.20
CA ALA A 101 2.15 -1.40 -1.03
C ALA A 101 1.78 -2.71 -0.29
N HIS A 102 1.33 -3.75 -0.99
CA HIS A 102 1.06 -5.07 -0.39
C HIS A 102 2.29 -5.65 0.31
N LEU A 103 3.44 -5.64 -0.36
CA LEU A 103 4.70 -6.14 0.20
C LEU A 103 5.10 -5.35 1.45
N TRP A 104 4.92 -4.02 1.43
CA TRP A 104 5.19 -3.17 2.58
C TRP A 104 4.23 -3.46 3.75
N ILE A 105 2.91 -3.58 3.49
CA ILE A 105 1.92 -3.90 4.52
C ILE A 105 2.26 -5.22 5.20
N VAL A 106 2.54 -6.26 4.43
CA VAL A 106 2.90 -7.59 4.96
C VAL A 106 4.19 -7.53 5.77
N TYR A 107 5.21 -6.84 5.28
CA TYR A 107 6.47 -6.65 6.00
C TYR A 107 6.27 -5.87 7.30
N ALA A 108 5.54 -4.75 7.26
CA ALA A 108 5.25 -3.93 8.42
C ALA A 108 4.42 -4.69 9.46
N TYR A 109 3.44 -5.49 9.04
CA TYR A 109 2.69 -6.40 9.91
C TYR A 109 3.62 -7.41 10.60
N ALA A 110 4.48 -8.10 9.84
CA ALA A 110 5.41 -9.07 10.39
C ALA A 110 6.34 -8.44 11.45
N ARG A 111 6.82 -7.22 11.21
CA ARG A 111 7.61 -6.44 12.19
C ARG A 111 6.76 -5.91 13.34
N GLY A 112 5.52 -5.55 13.06
CA GLY A 112 4.56 -4.98 14.01
C GLY A 112 4.05 -5.96 15.06
N ARG A 113 4.20 -7.28 14.82
CA ARG A 113 3.91 -8.31 15.83
C ARG A 113 4.82 -8.19 17.06
N HIS A 114 5.99 -7.59 16.92
CA HIS A 114 7.02 -7.51 17.96
C HIS A 114 7.49 -6.08 18.25
N SER A 115 6.91 -5.06 17.60
CA SER A 115 7.30 -3.67 17.83
C SER A 115 6.19 -2.67 17.53
N THR A 116 6.05 -1.66 18.39
CA THR A 116 5.09 -0.56 18.20
C THR A 116 5.38 0.23 16.91
N ARG A 117 6.66 0.45 16.58
CA ARG A 117 7.04 1.12 15.32
C ARG A 117 6.56 0.35 14.09
N GLY A 118 6.77 -0.97 14.08
CA GLY A 118 6.26 -1.83 13.00
C GLY A 118 4.74 -1.81 12.91
N ALA A 119 4.04 -1.79 14.06
CA ALA A 119 2.58 -1.71 14.10
C ALA A 119 2.07 -0.37 13.52
N VAL A 120 2.66 0.76 13.88
CA VAL A 120 2.32 2.07 13.30
C VAL A 120 2.59 2.09 11.81
N LEU A 121 3.75 1.59 11.38
CA LEU A 121 4.08 1.50 9.96
C LEU A 121 3.09 0.61 9.17
N ALA A 122 2.52 -0.44 9.77
CA ALA A 122 1.49 -1.26 9.13
C ALA A 122 0.22 -0.45 8.84
N GLY A 123 -0.22 0.40 9.78
CA GLY A 123 -1.35 1.32 9.56
C GLY A 123 -1.08 2.36 8.48
N VAL A 124 0.11 2.99 8.51
CA VAL A 124 0.53 3.95 7.48
C VAL A 124 0.61 3.28 6.11
N ALA A 125 1.27 2.11 6.03
CA ALA A 125 1.40 1.37 4.78
C ALA A 125 0.04 0.96 4.20
N PHE A 126 -0.90 0.52 5.06
CA PHE A 126 -2.25 0.18 4.65
C PHE A 126 -3.01 1.41 4.12
N GLY A 127 -2.97 2.54 4.83
CA GLY A 127 -3.63 3.77 4.38
C GLY A 127 -3.06 4.32 3.07
N LEU A 128 -1.73 4.34 2.92
CA LEU A 128 -1.08 4.74 1.66
C LEU A 128 -1.38 3.74 0.53
N GLY A 129 -1.39 2.45 0.82
CA GLY A 129 -1.77 1.42 -0.15
C GLY A 129 -3.20 1.60 -0.65
N ALA A 130 -4.16 1.87 0.25
CA ALA A 130 -5.54 2.20 -0.11
C ALA A 130 -5.62 3.48 -0.96
N ALA A 131 -4.76 4.48 -0.68
CA ALA A 131 -4.65 5.70 -1.48
C ALA A 131 -4.01 5.49 -2.86
N VAL A 132 -3.33 4.36 -3.08
CA VAL A 132 -2.86 3.91 -4.41
C VAL A 132 -4.00 3.25 -5.17
N LYS A 133 -4.58 2.18 -4.61
CA LYS A 133 -5.64 1.39 -5.25
C LYS A 133 -6.41 0.57 -4.20
N HIS A 134 -7.74 0.48 -4.35
CA HIS A 134 -8.61 -0.25 -3.41
C HIS A 134 -8.29 -1.76 -3.26
N ASN A 135 -7.55 -2.33 -4.19
CA ASN A 135 -7.14 -3.74 -4.16
C ASN A 135 -6.40 -4.15 -2.87
N VAL A 136 -5.90 -3.20 -2.08
CA VAL A 136 -5.27 -3.51 -0.78
C VAL A 136 -6.29 -3.68 0.36
N LEU A 137 -7.55 -3.28 0.19
CA LEU A 137 -8.57 -3.35 1.24
C LEU A 137 -8.78 -4.76 1.83
N PRO A 138 -8.71 -5.87 1.06
CA PRO A 138 -8.80 -7.22 1.61
C PRO A 138 -7.56 -7.66 2.42
N THR A 139 -6.42 -6.95 2.31
CA THR A 139 -5.16 -7.38 2.92
C THR A 139 -5.25 -7.57 4.44
N PRO A 140 -5.86 -6.66 5.25
CA PRO A 140 -5.99 -6.88 6.68
C PRO A 140 -6.76 -8.15 7.02
N ALA A 141 -7.81 -8.51 6.26
CA ALA A 141 -8.57 -9.74 6.49
C ALA A 141 -7.71 -11.00 6.25
N LEU A 142 -6.88 -10.99 5.21
CA LEU A 142 -5.91 -12.07 4.95
C LEU A 142 -4.86 -12.18 6.05
N LEU A 143 -4.41 -11.05 6.59
CA LEU A 143 -3.45 -11.02 7.70
C LEU A 143 -4.08 -11.49 9.02
N VAL A 144 -5.37 -11.18 9.26
CA VAL A 144 -6.14 -11.73 10.41
C VAL A 144 -6.25 -13.24 10.27
N LEU A 145 -6.58 -13.74 9.09
CA LEU A 145 -6.63 -15.19 8.84
C LEU A 145 -5.27 -15.85 9.10
N HIS A 146 -4.19 -15.26 8.59
CA HIS A 146 -2.83 -15.72 8.86
C HIS A 146 -2.53 -15.75 10.37
N TRP A 147 -2.87 -14.69 11.09
CA TRP A 147 -2.68 -14.62 12.54
C TRP A 147 -3.47 -15.70 13.29
N LEU A 148 -4.73 -15.89 12.94
CA LEU A 148 -5.56 -16.97 13.54
C LEU A 148 -4.94 -18.35 13.31
N ILE A 149 -4.50 -18.65 12.09
CA ILE A 149 -3.88 -19.94 11.75
C ILE A 149 -2.55 -20.15 12.49
N THR A 150 -1.74 -19.11 12.64
CA THR A 150 -0.40 -19.23 13.23
C THR A 150 -0.42 -19.21 14.76
N GLU A 151 -1.33 -18.43 15.38
CA GLU A 151 -1.36 -18.22 16.83
C GLU A 151 -2.41 -19.09 17.54
N ALA A 152 -3.48 -19.51 16.86
CA ALA A 152 -4.51 -20.38 17.47
C ALA A 152 -4.01 -21.80 17.79
N ARG A 153 -2.75 -22.12 17.49
CA ARG A 153 -2.08 -23.37 17.85
C ARG A 153 -1.42 -23.34 19.25
N ALA A 154 -1.63 -22.27 20.02
CA ALA A 154 -1.13 -22.20 21.39
C ALA A 154 -1.71 -23.34 22.24
N PRO A 155 -0.91 -23.98 23.11
CA PRO A 155 -1.35 -25.11 23.90
C PRO A 155 -2.56 -24.73 24.76
N ARG A 156 -3.57 -25.63 24.80
CA ARG A 156 -4.75 -25.49 25.65
C ARG A 156 -4.29 -25.38 27.10
N ARG A 157 -4.57 -24.25 27.74
CA ARG A 157 -4.60 -24.16 29.20
C ARG A 157 -5.84 -24.90 29.68
N ASP A 158 -5.65 -25.76 30.68
CA ASP A 158 -6.73 -26.62 31.24
C ASP A 158 -7.98 -25.79 31.53
N GLY A 159 -9.12 -26.22 30.97
CA GLY A 159 -10.44 -25.66 31.23
C GLY A 159 -10.92 -24.54 30.29
N VAL A 160 -10.12 -24.06 29.32
CA VAL A 160 -10.55 -23.06 28.38
C VAL A 160 -10.73 -23.67 26.98
N LEU A 161 -11.97 -23.68 26.49
CA LEU A 161 -12.32 -24.28 25.19
C LEU A 161 -11.68 -23.52 24.00
N ILE A 162 -11.55 -22.20 24.09
CA ILE A 162 -10.93 -21.36 23.07
C ILE A 162 -10.15 -20.24 23.78
N SER A 163 -8.83 -20.23 23.64
CA SER A 163 -7.98 -19.10 24.04
C SER A 163 -7.63 -18.29 22.80
N LEU A 164 -8.20 -17.10 22.66
CA LEU A 164 -7.80 -16.18 21.61
C LEU A 164 -6.42 -15.58 21.97
N PRO A 165 -5.46 -15.61 21.06
CA PRO A 165 -4.18 -14.95 21.28
C PRO A 165 -4.36 -13.42 21.35
N PRO A 166 -3.43 -12.67 21.98
CA PRO A 166 -3.52 -11.22 22.04
C PRO A 166 -3.53 -10.60 20.65
N ILE A 167 -4.47 -9.68 20.41
CA ILE A 167 -4.64 -9.02 19.13
C ILE A 167 -3.39 -8.17 18.83
N PRO A 168 -2.69 -8.40 17.71
CA PRO A 168 -1.55 -7.59 17.33
C PRO A 168 -1.89 -6.10 17.17
N LEU A 169 -1.09 -5.21 17.74
CA LEU A 169 -1.26 -3.76 17.62
C LEU A 169 -1.29 -3.29 16.16
N ALA A 170 -0.67 -4.04 15.25
CA ALA A 170 -0.71 -3.77 13.81
C ALA A 170 -2.14 -3.73 13.25
N PHE A 171 -3.05 -4.60 13.73
CA PHE A 171 -4.46 -4.58 13.28
C PHE A 171 -5.19 -3.34 13.79
N VAL A 172 -4.95 -2.97 15.04
CA VAL A 172 -5.51 -1.74 15.62
C VAL A 172 -5.01 -0.53 14.83
N SER A 173 -3.72 -0.49 14.50
CA SER A 173 -3.13 0.56 13.69
C SER A 173 -3.72 0.62 12.27
N MET A 174 -3.87 -0.53 11.60
CA MET A 174 -4.51 -0.57 10.28
C MET A 174 -5.98 -0.12 10.33
N ALA A 175 -6.72 -0.46 11.40
CA ALA A 175 -8.13 -0.08 11.56
C ALA A 175 -8.33 1.41 11.89
N LEU A 176 -7.44 2.02 12.66
CA LEU A 176 -7.57 3.41 13.10
C LEU A 176 -6.76 4.40 12.26
N LEU A 177 -5.46 4.13 12.10
CA LEU A 177 -4.56 5.02 11.37
C LEU A 177 -4.70 4.88 9.85
N GLY A 178 -4.98 3.67 9.36
CA GLY A 178 -5.15 3.42 7.92
C GLY A 178 -6.20 4.30 7.25
N PRO A 179 -7.46 4.34 7.73
CA PRO A 179 -8.49 5.23 7.20
C PRO A 179 -8.12 6.73 7.27
N VAL A 180 -7.47 7.16 8.36
CA VAL A 180 -7.02 8.55 8.49
C VAL A 180 -6.01 8.89 7.40
N VAL A 181 -4.99 8.05 7.21
CA VAL A 181 -3.97 8.25 6.17
C VAL A 181 -4.60 8.21 4.78
N PHE A 182 -5.52 7.29 4.52
CA PHE A 182 -6.24 7.20 3.25
C PHE A 182 -7.03 8.47 2.94
N VAL A 183 -7.86 8.95 3.89
CA VAL A 183 -8.71 10.15 3.70
C VAL A 183 -7.84 11.40 3.50
N LEU A 184 -6.74 11.55 4.25
CA LEU A 184 -5.83 12.67 4.09
C LEU A 184 -5.23 12.76 2.68
N HIS A 185 -5.04 11.63 2.01
CA HIS A 185 -4.48 11.59 0.65
C HIS A 185 -5.53 11.66 -0.45
N TRP A 186 -6.82 11.81 -0.11
CA TRP A 186 -7.87 11.90 -1.12
C TRP A 186 -8.81 13.10 -0.88
N PRO A 187 -8.44 14.31 -1.29
CA PRO A 187 -9.21 15.54 -1.06
C PRO A 187 -10.64 15.51 -1.60
N TYR A 188 -10.92 14.70 -2.62
CA TYR A 188 -12.27 14.47 -3.12
C TYR A 188 -13.25 14.05 -1.99
N LEU A 189 -12.81 13.29 -1.02
CA LEU A 189 -13.65 12.80 0.09
C LEU A 189 -13.95 13.88 1.14
N TRP A 190 -13.15 14.94 1.26
CA TRP A 190 -13.22 15.87 2.40
C TRP A 190 -14.54 16.61 2.58
N PRO A 191 -15.26 17.08 1.51
CA PRO A 191 -16.51 17.81 1.69
C PRO A 191 -17.68 16.96 2.20
N ASP A 192 -17.69 15.67 1.87
CA ASP A 192 -18.73 14.71 2.26
C ASP A 192 -18.18 13.28 2.19
N LEU A 193 -17.49 12.89 3.25
CA LEU A 193 -16.79 11.61 3.32
C LEU A 193 -17.72 10.42 3.09
N VAL A 194 -18.89 10.43 3.77
CA VAL A 194 -19.78 9.26 3.77
C VAL A 194 -20.41 9.06 2.40
N ALA A 195 -21.04 10.11 1.84
CA ALA A 195 -21.72 10.00 0.56
C ALA A 195 -20.76 9.72 -0.59
N ARG A 196 -19.58 10.37 -0.60
CA ARG A 196 -18.59 10.18 -1.66
C ARG A 196 -17.89 8.83 -1.58
N TYR A 197 -17.64 8.34 -0.39
CA TYR A 197 -17.09 7.00 -0.22
C TYR A 197 -18.11 5.91 -0.54
N ALA A 198 -19.37 6.10 -0.16
CA ALA A 198 -20.47 5.19 -0.55
C ALA A 198 -20.65 5.15 -2.08
N TRP A 199 -20.61 6.32 -2.74
CA TRP A 199 -20.61 6.37 -4.20
C TRP A 199 -19.43 5.59 -4.82
N TYR A 200 -18.22 5.81 -4.28
CA TYR A 200 -17.01 5.12 -4.73
C TYR A 200 -17.11 3.59 -4.60
N LEU A 201 -17.64 3.10 -3.47
CA LEU A 201 -17.88 1.67 -3.28
C LEU A 201 -18.90 1.14 -4.28
N GLY A 202 -20.04 1.82 -4.45
CA GLY A 202 -21.09 1.42 -5.40
C GLY A 202 -20.65 1.48 -6.87
N PHE A 203 -19.63 2.28 -7.20
CA PHE A 203 -19.04 2.32 -8.54
C PHE A 203 -18.15 1.09 -8.82
N HIS A 204 -17.54 0.49 -7.78
CA HIS A 204 -16.57 -0.60 -7.94
C HIS A 204 -17.14 -1.99 -7.61
N PHE A 205 -18.27 -2.06 -6.91
CA PHE A 205 -18.91 -3.30 -6.44
C PHE A 205 -20.40 -3.33 -6.76
#